data_ff213b4089412e1a3ccc104da71d79e0
#
_entry.id   ff213b4089412e1a3ccc104da71d79e0
#
_cell.length_a   1.000
_cell.length_b   1.000
_cell.length_c   1.000
_cell.angle_alpha   90.00
_cell.angle_beta   90.00
_cell.angle_gamma   90.00
#
_symmetry.space_group_name_H-M   'P 1'
#
loop_
_entity.id
_entity.type
_entity.pdbx_description
1 polymer ?
#
loop_
_entity_poly.entity_id
_entity_poly.type
_entity_poly.pdbx_seq_one_letter_code
_entity_poly.pdbx_strand_id
1 'polypeptide(L)'
;MLGWIFGKVQEVKVHLREERRASGYIEFEKARVRWFLSIDENDLPKDIKAKGQRTFRSITINETEIEFSDGFTELHTESYRNILEGNGFGLSDARPSVEIAHSIRNSKIVPNSNLKHKFLL
;
A
#
# COMPACT_ATOMS: atom_id res chain seq x y z
N MET A 1 6.04 -4.80 0.15
CA MET A 1 4.99 -5.84 0.17
C MET A 1 4.43 -6.11 -1.21
N LEU A 2 3.68 -5.20 -1.83
CA LEU A 2 2.98 -5.47 -3.10
C LEU A 2 3.89 -5.93 -4.24
N GLY A 3 5.04 -5.27 -4.46
CA GLY A 3 5.99 -5.68 -5.48
C GLY A 3 6.60 -7.07 -5.26
N TRP A 4 6.69 -7.46 -3.99
CA TRP A 4 7.19 -8.80 -3.63
C TRP A 4 6.19 -9.90 -3.97
N ILE A 5 4.90 -9.59 -3.79
CA ILE A 5 3.81 -10.55 -4.05
C ILE A 5 3.46 -10.60 -5.54
N PHE A 6 3.39 -9.44 -6.19
CA PHE A 6 2.81 -9.31 -7.54
C PHE A 6 3.83 -9.08 -8.65
N GLY A 7 5.12 -9.06 -8.34
CA GLY A 7 6.18 -8.94 -9.32
C GLY A 7 6.53 -7.49 -9.67
N LYS A 8 7.14 -7.30 -10.84
CA LYS A 8 7.63 -6.00 -11.27
C LYS A 8 6.49 -5.04 -11.60
N VAL A 9 6.74 -3.76 -11.34
CA VAL A 9 5.83 -2.67 -11.72
C VAL A 9 5.92 -2.43 -13.24
N GLN A 10 4.76 -2.34 -13.88
CA GLN A 10 4.61 -2.00 -15.29
C GLN A 10 4.13 -0.56 -15.48
N GLU A 11 3.21 -0.10 -14.65
CA GLU A 11 2.67 1.25 -14.71
C GLU A 11 2.32 1.79 -13.32
N VAL A 12 2.53 3.09 -13.11
CA VAL A 12 2.09 3.82 -11.91
C VAL A 12 1.29 5.03 -12.34
N LYS A 13 0.07 5.18 -11.81
CA LYS A 13 -0.78 6.37 -11.97
C LYS A 13 -1.13 6.92 -10.59
N VAL A 14 -1.02 8.24 -10.43
CA VAL A 14 -1.42 8.94 -9.21
C VAL A 14 -2.70 9.69 -9.49
N HIS A 15 -3.75 9.43 -8.73
CA HIS A 15 -5.05 10.08 -8.88
C HIS A 15 -5.28 11.21 -7.88
N LEU A 16 -4.65 11.11 -6.71
CA LEU A 16 -4.68 12.10 -5.64
C LEU A 16 -3.32 12.13 -4.94
N ARG A 17 -2.83 13.32 -4.63
CA ARG A 17 -1.67 13.54 -3.76
C ARG A 17 -1.86 14.87 -3.03
N GLU A 18 -2.24 14.77 -1.78
CA GLU A 18 -2.46 15.87 -0.85
C GLU A 18 -1.55 15.69 0.36
N GLU A 19 -1.55 16.64 1.28
CA GLU A 19 -0.72 16.59 2.48
C GLU A 19 -0.99 15.34 3.34
N ARG A 20 -2.27 14.95 3.46
CA ARG A 20 -2.71 13.87 4.35
C ARG A 20 -3.24 12.64 3.64
N ARG A 21 -3.42 12.71 2.31
CA ARG A 21 -4.01 11.62 1.51
C ARG A 21 -3.28 11.43 0.19
N ALA A 22 -3.17 10.18 -0.22
CA ALA A 22 -2.70 9.84 -1.55
C ALA A 22 -3.45 8.63 -2.08
N SER A 23 -3.64 8.57 -3.38
CA SER A 23 -4.31 7.45 -4.03
C SER A 23 -3.87 7.30 -5.48
N GLY A 24 -3.93 6.08 -5.97
CA GLY A 24 -3.56 5.81 -7.34
C GLY A 24 -3.82 4.37 -7.76
N TYR A 25 -3.16 4.02 -8.84
CA TYR A 25 -3.20 2.72 -9.47
C TYR A 25 -1.77 2.28 -9.78
N ILE A 26 -1.51 1.00 -9.56
CA ILE A 26 -0.25 0.36 -9.96
C ILE A 26 -0.59 -0.91 -10.72
N GLU A 27 -0.01 -1.06 -11.89
CA GLU A 27 -0.02 -2.31 -12.63
C GLU A 27 1.28 -3.07 -12.36
N PHE A 28 1.13 -4.29 -11.85
CA PHE A 28 2.21 -5.25 -11.66
C PHE A 28 2.10 -6.36 -12.69
N GLU A 29 3.13 -7.19 -12.81
CA GLU A 29 3.10 -8.37 -13.69
C GLU A 29 1.92 -9.31 -13.41
N LYS A 30 1.54 -9.46 -12.13
CA LYS A 30 0.53 -10.43 -11.67
C LYS A 30 -0.75 -9.82 -11.13
N ALA A 31 -0.84 -8.49 -10.99
CA ALA A 31 -2.01 -7.84 -10.41
C ALA A 31 -2.17 -6.39 -10.84
N ARG A 32 -3.42 -5.93 -10.81
CA ARG A 32 -3.81 -4.52 -10.94
C ARG A 32 -4.28 -4.02 -9.59
N VAL A 33 -3.61 -3.02 -9.04
CA VAL A 33 -3.85 -2.55 -7.68
C VAL A 33 -4.35 -1.11 -7.69
N ARG A 34 -5.52 -0.88 -7.15
CA ARG A 34 -6.01 0.45 -6.77
C ARG A 34 -5.67 0.64 -5.31
N TRP A 35 -5.00 1.73 -4.96
CA TRP A 35 -4.55 1.97 -3.60
C TRP A 35 -5.03 3.31 -3.08
N PHE A 36 -5.24 3.38 -1.78
CA PHE A 36 -5.57 4.58 -1.03
C PHE A 36 -4.83 4.58 0.30
N LEU A 37 -4.18 5.70 0.61
CA LEU A 37 -3.47 5.92 1.86
C LEU A 37 -3.96 7.23 2.47
N SER A 38 -4.27 7.24 3.75
CA SER A 38 -4.64 8.43 4.50
C SER A 38 -4.08 8.39 5.91
N ILE A 39 -3.74 9.58 6.42
CA ILE A 39 -3.46 9.84 7.83
C ILE A 39 -4.54 10.76 8.44
N ASP A 40 -5.67 10.93 7.74
CA ASP A 40 -6.81 11.69 8.23
C ASP A 40 -7.81 10.74 8.89
N GLU A 41 -8.11 10.99 10.17
CA GLU A 41 -9.09 10.17 10.92
C GLU A 41 -10.51 10.23 10.34
N ASN A 42 -10.82 11.26 9.55
CA ASN A 42 -12.12 11.38 8.89
C ASN A 42 -12.32 10.37 7.76
N ASP A 43 -11.23 9.84 7.22
CA ASP A 43 -11.26 8.81 6.19
C ASP A 43 -11.43 7.38 6.75
N LEU A 44 -11.37 7.22 8.08
CA LEU A 44 -11.62 5.90 8.67
C LEU A 44 -13.07 5.47 8.44
N PRO A 45 -13.30 4.19 8.09
CA PRO A 45 -14.65 3.63 8.00
C PRO A 45 -15.44 3.82 9.30
N LYS A 46 -16.74 4.10 9.17
CA LYS A 46 -17.60 4.44 10.33
C LYS A 46 -17.68 3.32 11.36
N ASP A 47 -17.72 2.08 10.91
CA ASP A 47 -17.72 0.89 11.76
C ASP A 47 -16.42 0.70 12.53
N ILE A 48 -15.29 1.06 11.93
CA ILE A 48 -13.97 1.04 12.57
C ILE A 48 -13.89 2.11 13.67
N LYS A 49 -14.36 3.33 13.37
CA LYS A 49 -14.47 4.40 14.38
C LYS A 49 -15.37 4.01 15.54
N ALA A 50 -16.51 3.39 15.26
CA ALA A 50 -17.46 2.95 16.28
C ALA A 50 -16.86 1.92 17.24
N LYS A 51 -15.89 1.12 16.80
CA LYS A 51 -15.12 0.17 17.63
C LYS A 51 -13.98 0.82 18.41
N GLY A 52 -13.76 2.14 18.28
CA GLY A 52 -12.67 2.86 18.91
C GLY A 52 -11.29 2.60 18.30
N GLN A 53 -11.21 1.96 17.14
CA GLN A 53 -9.96 1.71 16.43
C GLN A 53 -9.48 2.99 15.74
N ARG A 54 -8.16 3.19 15.72
CA ARG A 54 -7.52 4.37 15.11
C ARG A 54 -6.82 4.04 13.80
N THR A 55 -6.71 2.78 13.46
CA THR A 55 -6.05 2.31 12.24
C THR A 55 -6.92 1.32 11.51
N PHE A 56 -6.87 1.39 10.20
CA PHE A 56 -7.53 0.42 9.32
C PHE A 56 -6.60 0.08 8.16
N ARG A 57 -6.31 -1.18 7.99
CA ARG A 57 -5.51 -1.71 6.89
C ARG A 57 -6.20 -2.92 6.31
N SER A 58 -6.53 -2.86 5.04
CA SER A 58 -7.13 -3.99 4.34
C SER A 58 -6.66 -4.11 2.91
N ILE A 59 -6.77 -5.30 2.37
CA ILE A 59 -6.60 -5.62 0.95
C ILE A 59 -7.83 -6.38 0.51
N THR A 60 -8.46 -5.94 -0.58
CA THR A 60 -9.56 -6.66 -1.21
C THR A 60 -9.06 -7.36 -2.46
N ILE A 61 -9.19 -8.67 -2.52
CA ILE A 61 -8.81 -9.51 -3.67
C ILE A 61 -10.06 -10.25 -4.13
N ASN A 62 -10.45 -10.02 -5.40
CA ASN A 62 -11.65 -10.66 -5.98
C ASN A 62 -12.88 -10.59 -5.05
N GLU A 63 -13.20 -9.38 -4.57
CA GLU A 63 -14.34 -9.09 -3.67
C GLU A 63 -14.19 -9.60 -2.23
N THR A 64 -13.14 -10.36 -1.92
CA THR A 64 -12.84 -10.79 -0.54
C THR A 64 -11.90 -9.80 0.13
N GLU A 65 -12.36 -9.17 1.22
CA GLU A 65 -11.56 -8.26 2.03
C GLU A 65 -10.80 -9.01 3.12
N ILE A 66 -9.52 -8.73 3.20
CA ILE A 66 -8.62 -9.23 4.25
C ILE A 66 -8.17 -8.02 5.06
N GLU A 67 -8.66 -7.89 6.28
CA GLU A 67 -8.21 -6.88 7.23
C GLU A 67 -6.98 -7.38 8.00
N PHE A 68 -5.98 -6.53 8.15
CA PHE A 68 -4.74 -6.83 8.87
C PHE A 68 -4.28 -5.66 9.75
N SER A 69 -5.23 -4.89 10.30
CA SER A 69 -4.96 -3.70 11.12
C SER A 69 -4.10 -4.00 12.34
N ASP A 70 -4.21 -5.20 12.92
CA ASP A 70 -3.43 -5.66 14.07
C ASP A 70 -2.12 -6.38 13.67
N GLY A 71 -1.78 -6.41 12.39
CA GLY A 71 -0.57 -7.03 11.88
C GLY A 71 0.71 -6.22 12.16
N PHE A 72 1.85 -6.82 11.83
CA PHE A 72 3.18 -6.20 11.92
C PHE A 72 3.73 -5.98 13.33
N THR A 73 3.34 -6.80 14.31
CA THR A 73 3.82 -6.68 15.69
C THR A 73 5.22 -7.24 15.90
N GLU A 74 5.64 -8.23 15.13
CA GLU A 74 6.91 -8.96 15.29
C GLU A 74 7.97 -8.66 14.21
N LEU A 75 7.82 -7.56 13.46
CA LEU A 75 8.68 -7.25 12.32
C LEU A 75 10.17 -7.15 12.68
N HIS A 76 10.49 -6.51 13.80
CA HIS A 76 11.89 -6.36 14.22
C HIS A 76 12.49 -7.71 14.62
N THR A 77 11.77 -8.50 15.39
CA THR A 77 12.19 -9.86 15.79
C THR A 77 12.44 -10.74 14.59
N GLU A 78 11.53 -10.76 13.62
CA GLU A 78 11.68 -11.52 12.38
C GLU A 78 12.85 -11.02 11.52
N SER A 79 13.05 -9.70 11.44
CA SER A 79 14.17 -9.12 10.71
C SER A 79 15.51 -9.55 11.31
N TYR A 80 15.67 -9.45 12.62
CA TYR A 80 16.91 -9.87 13.29
C TYR A 80 17.13 -11.38 13.19
N ARG A 81 16.09 -12.19 13.31
CA ARG A 81 16.19 -13.63 13.12
C ARG A 81 16.73 -13.98 11.73
N ASN A 82 16.15 -13.39 10.68
CA ASN A 82 16.62 -13.60 9.31
C ASN A 82 18.09 -13.16 9.12
N ILE A 83 18.50 -12.03 9.70
CA ILE A 83 19.89 -11.57 9.63
C ILE A 83 20.84 -12.60 10.29
N LEU A 84 20.51 -13.09 11.47
CA LEU A 84 21.32 -14.06 12.19
C LEU A 84 21.41 -15.42 11.47
N GLU A 85 20.39 -15.79 10.75
CA GLU A 85 20.33 -17.01 9.93
C GLU A 85 21.01 -16.86 8.56
N GLY A 86 21.53 -15.69 8.24
CA GLY A 86 22.16 -15.38 6.94
C GLY A 86 21.16 -15.10 5.80
N ASN A 87 19.89 -14.94 6.11
CA ASN A 87 18.79 -14.69 5.16
C ASN A 87 18.30 -13.23 5.20
N GLY A 88 19.11 -12.31 5.70
CA GLY A 88 18.75 -10.89 5.77
C GLY A 88 18.53 -10.27 4.39
N PHE A 89 17.63 -9.29 4.32
CA PHE A 89 17.34 -8.55 3.11
C PHE A 89 18.36 -7.42 2.89
N GLY A 90 18.80 -7.26 1.64
CA GLY A 90 19.75 -6.23 1.24
C GLY A 90 19.13 -5.09 0.44
N LEU A 91 19.99 -4.22 -0.09
CA LEU A 91 19.58 -3.06 -0.90
C LEU A 91 18.81 -3.47 -2.17
N SER A 92 19.22 -4.57 -2.81
CA SER A 92 18.53 -5.10 -4.00
C SER A 92 17.09 -5.51 -3.73
N ASP A 93 16.80 -6.01 -2.52
CA ASP A 93 15.46 -6.41 -2.10
C ASP A 93 14.57 -5.18 -1.80
N ALA A 94 15.15 -4.13 -1.24
CA ALA A 94 14.45 -2.90 -0.90
C ALA A 94 14.23 -1.97 -2.10
N ARG A 95 15.13 -1.98 -3.09
CA ARG A 95 15.11 -1.07 -4.26
C ARG A 95 13.77 -0.99 -4.95
N PRO A 96 13.07 -2.08 -5.32
CA PRO A 96 11.79 -2.00 -6.03
C PRO A 96 10.72 -1.21 -5.25
N SER A 97 10.68 -1.36 -3.93
CA SER A 97 9.73 -0.62 -3.07
C SER A 97 10.04 0.88 -3.02
N VAL A 98 11.33 1.24 -2.96
CA VAL A 98 11.78 2.63 -2.98
C VAL A 98 11.49 3.28 -4.33
N GLU A 99 11.68 2.56 -5.43
CA GLU A 99 11.39 3.03 -6.78
C GLU A 99 9.88 3.28 -6.99
N ILE A 100 9.01 2.44 -6.43
CA ILE A 100 7.56 2.66 -6.43
C ILE A 100 7.23 3.98 -5.71
N ALA A 101 7.77 4.19 -4.51
CA ALA A 101 7.54 5.40 -3.73
C ALA A 101 8.05 6.65 -4.46
N HIS A 102 9.22 6.56 -5.09
CA HIS A 102 9.78 7.63 -5.92
C HIS A 102 8.87 7.94 -7.11
N SER A 103 8.40 6.94 -7.83
CA SER A 103 7.48 7.10 -8.96
C SER A 103 6.17 7.77 -8.54
N ILE A 104 5.58 7.35 -7.42
CA ILE A 104 4.37 7.96 -6.88
C ILE A 104 4.59 9.45 -6.55
N ARG A 105 5.74 9.78 -5.95
CA ARG A 105 6.08 11.16 -5.59
C ARG A 105 6.25 12.08 -6.80
N ASN A 106 6.81 11.57 -7.89
CA ASN A 106 7.21 12.38 -9.05
C ASN A 106 6.25 12.28 -10.24
N SER A 107 5.29 11.35 -10.21
CA SER A 107 4.29 11.23 -11.28
C SER A 107 3.34 12.42 -11.32
N LYS A 108 2.88 12.78 -12.52
CA LYS A 108 1.79 13.75 -12.69
C LYS A 108 0.50 13.16 -12.13
N ILE A 109 -0.32 14.03 -11.52
CA ILE A 109 -1.64 13.65 -11.03
C ILE A 109 -2.60 13.54 -12.21
N VAL A 110 -3.31 12.41 -12.31
CA VAL A 110 -4.35 12.15 -13.31
C VAL A 110 -5.69 11.99 -12.58
N PRO A 111 -6.40 13.09 -12.30
CA PRO A 111 -7.60 13.04 -11.45
C PRO A 111 -8.79 12.37 -12.12
N ASN A 112 -8.86 12.40 -13.46
CA ASN A 112 -9.95 11.81 -14.22
C ASN A 112 -9.56 10.42 -14.74
N SER A 113 -9.91 9.38 -13.98
CA SER A 113 -9.59 7.99 -14.31
C SER A 113 -10.71 7.07 -13.83
N ASN A 114 -11.02 6.05 -14.62
CA ASN A 114 -11.90 4.95 -14.25
C ASN A 114 -11.21 3.91 -13.32
N LEU A 115 -9.93 4.11 -13.07
CA LEU A 115 -9.11 3.23 -12.21
C LEU A 115 -8.98 3.73 -10.77
N LYS A 116 -9.80 4.69 -10.36
CA LYS A 116 -9.78 5.25 -8.99
C LYS A 116 -10.13 4.19 -7.95
N HIS A 117 -9.55 4.34 -6.78
CA HIS A 117 -9.94 3.59 -5.60
C HIS A 117 -11.36 4.00 -5.14
N LYS A 118 -12.13 3.05 -4.58
CA LYS A 118 -13.52 3.27 -4.13
C LYS A 118 -13.68 4.46 -3.15
N PHE A 119 -12.67 4.76 -2.34
CA PHE A 119 -12.70 5.89 -1.41
C PHE A 119 -12.54 7.26 -2.06
N LEU A 120 -12.29 7.32 -3.36
CA LEU A 120 -12.28 8.56 -4.16
C LEU A 120 -13.54 8.74 -5.04
N LEU A 121 -14.48 7.83 -4.94
CA LEU A 121 -15.69 7.85 -5.75
C LEU A 121 -16.83 8.63 -5.08
#